data_8cf0cd948cfb2db439283968bcd1a527
#
_entry.id   8cf0cd948cfb2db439283968bcd1a527
#
_cell.length_a   1.000
_cell.length_b   1.000
_cell.length_c   1.000
_cell.angle_alpha   90.00
_cell.angle_beta   90.00
_cell.angle_gamma   90.00
#
_symmetry.space_group_name_H-M   'P 1'
#
loop_
_entity.id
_entity.type
_entity.pdbx_description
1 polymer ?
#
loop_
_entity_poly.entity_id
_entity_poly.type
_entity_poly.pdbx_seq_one_letter_code
_entity_poly.pdbx_strand_id
1 'polypeptide(L)'
;PIPLIAETGGMNAMIVDSSALTEQVVIDVLASAFDSAGQRCSALRVLCLQDEIADHTLKMLRGAMAECRMGNPGRVTTDIGPVIDSEAKVNIERHIQTMRSKGRPVFQAVRENS
;
A
#
# COMPACT_ATOMS: atom_id res chain seq x y z
N PRO A 1 -19.05 -22.50 -26.03
CA PRO A 1 -18.39 -21.36 -25.38
C PRO A 1 -17.75 -21.77 -24.08
N ILE A 2 -16.53 -21.28 -23.82
CA ILE A 2 -15.82 -21.51 -22.57
C ILE A 2 -16.33 -20.46 -21.57
N PRO A 3 -16.80 -20.85 -20.37
CA PRO A 3 -17.20 -19.87 -19.36
C PRO A 3 -15.99 -19.05 -18.92
N LEU A 4 -16.17 -17.72 -18.85
CA LEU A 4 -15.19 -16.78 -18.32
C LEU A 4 -15.69 -16.27 -16.97
N ILE A 5 -14.87 -16.45 -15.92
CA ILE A 5 -15.08 -15.84 -14.61
C ILE A 5 -13.93 -14.87 -14.41
N ALA A 6 -14.25 -13.58 -14.30
CA ALA A 6 -13.26 -12.51 -14.10
C ALA A 6 -13.62 -11.70 -12.84
N GLU A 7 -12.71 -11.71 -11.85
CA GLU A 7 -12.82 -10.93 -10.62
C GLU A 7 -11.62 -9.97 -10.56
N THR A 8 -11.89 -8.67 -10.69
CA THR A 8 -10.86 -7.67 -10.97
C THR A 8 -10.71 -6.60 -9.88
N GLY A 9 -11.44 -6.70 -8.79
CA GLY A 9 -11.44 -5.69 -7.74
C GLY A 9 -11.48 -6.25 -6.33
N GLY A 10 -11.32 -5.35 -5.36
CA GLY A 10 -11.46 -5.66 -3.95
C GLY A 10 -11.09 -4.45 -3.08
N MET A 11 -11.71 -4.36 -1.91
CA MET A 11 -11.41 -3.39 -0.87
C MET A 11 -11.12 -4.15 0.42
N ASN A 12 -9.97 -4.82 0.47
CA ASN A 12 -9.58 -5.67 1.58
C ASN A 12 -9.20 -4.85 2.80
N ALA A 13 -9.64 -5.29 3.97
CA ALA A 13 -9.36 -4.64 5.24
C ALA A 13 -8.53 -5.56 6.15
N MET A 14 -7.63 -4.97 6.91
CA MET A 14 -6.94 -5.59 8.04
C MET A 14 -7.39 -4.91 9.33
N ILE A 15 -7.81 -5.70 10.31
CA ILE A 15 -8.25 -5.20 11.61
C ILE A 15 -7.20 -5.60 12.64
N VAL A 16 -6.68 -4.61 13.36
CA VAL A 16 -5.60 -4.80 14.33
C VAL A 16 -6.04 -4.30 15.70
N ASP A 17 -6.05 -5.19 16.67
CA ASP A 17 -6.30 -4.84 18.06
C ASP A 17 -4.99 -4.65 18.87
N SER A 18 -5.13 -4.21 20.11
CA SER A 18 -3.99 -3.89 20.98
C SER A 18 -3.13 -5.10 21.37
N SER A 19 -3.60 -6.33 21.15
CA SER A 19 -2.85 -7.56 21.43
C SER A 19 -1.86 -7.93 20.31
N ALA A 20 -1.96 -7.29 19.15
CA ALA A 20 -1.10 -7.58 18.01
C ALA A 20 0.34 -7.06 18.24
N LEU A 21 1.33 -7.82 17.74
CA LEU A 21 2.71 -7.39 17.71
C LEU A 21 2.91 -6.35 16.60
N THR A 22 3.21 -5.13 16.97
CA THR A 22 3.27 -3.98 16.03
C THR A 22 4.27 -4.19 14.90
N GLU A 23 5.43 -4.75 15.18
CA GLU A 23 6.46 -5.04 14.18
C GLU A 23 5.96 -6.02 13.12
N GLN A 24 5.23 -7.04 13.52
CA GLN A 24 4.64 -8.01 12.60
C GLN A 24 3.52 -7.38 11.78
N VAL A 25 2.69 -6.53 12.39
CA VAL A 25 1.66 -5.78 11.69
C VAL A 25 2.24 -4.93 10.57
N VAL A 26 3.32 -4.21 10.83
CA VAL A 26 4.00 -3.36 9.84
C VAL A 26 4.52 -4.19 8.66
N ILE A 27 5.17 -5.32 8.92
CA ILE A 27 5.67 -6.24 7.88
C ILE A 27 4.49 -6.74 7.02
N ASP A 28 3.42 -7.20 7.64
CA ASP A 28 2.26 -7.76 6.95
C ASP A 28 1.52 -6.70 6.13
N VAL A 29 1.40 -5.48 6.64
CA VAL A 29 0.81 -4.35 5.91
C VAL A 29 1.62 -4.01 4.67
N LEU A 30 2.94 -3.88 4.79
CA LEU A 30 3.80 -3.56 3.65
C LEU A 30 3.73 -4.66 2.58
N ALA A 31 3.82 -5.92 2.97
CA ALA A 31 3.72 -7.04 2.04
C ALA A 31 2.33 -7.06 1.36
N SER A 32 1.26 -6.93 2.11
CA SER A 32 -0.09 -7.02 1.58
C SER A 32 -0.49 -5.83 0.71
N ALA A 33 -0.10 -4.61 1.10
CA ALA A 33 -0.50 -3.40 0.39
C ALA A 33 0.39 -3.08 -0.82
N PHE A 34 1.68 -3.39 -0.77
CA PHE A 34 2.65 -2.88 -1.73
C PHE A 34 3.37 -3.93 -2.58
N ASP A 35 3.35 -5.21 -2.23
CA ASP A 35 3.86 -6.25 -3.12
C ASP A 35 3.13 -6.21 -4.47
N SER A 36 3.85 -6.40 -5.57
CA SER A 36 3.33 -6.22 -6.93
C SER A 36 2.76 -4.80 -7.19
N ALA A 37 3.29 -3.78 -6.51
CA ALA A 37 2.77 -2.40 -6.51
C ALA A 37 1.28 -2.32 -6.09
N GLY A 38 0.83 -3.22 -5.21
CA GLY A 38 -0.56 -3.32 -4.77
C GLY A 38 -1.53 -3.81 -5.84
N GLN A 39 -1.04 -4.40 -6.92
CA GLN A 39 -1.85 -4.83 -8.07
C GLN A 39 -2.34 -6.28 -7.94
N ARG A 40 -2.96 -6.60 -6.81
CA ARG A 40 -3.57 -7.91 -6.54
C ARG A 40 -4.99 -7.71 -6.01
N CYS A 41 -5.89 -8.63 -6.34
CA CYS A 41 -7.26 -8.62 -5.79
C CYS A 41 -7.27 -8.74 -4.25
N SER A 42 -6.25 -9.40 -3.68
CA SER A 42 -6.06 -9.59 -2.24
C SER A 42 -5.27 -8.47 -1.55
N ALA A 43 -4.79 -7.46 -2.28
CA ALA A 43 -3.99 -6.39 -1.68
C ALA A 43 -4.77 -5.60 -0.63
N LEU A 44 -4.10 -5.28 0.47
CA LEU A 44 -4.67 -4.47 1.55
C LEU A 44 -4.97 -3.05 1.07
N ARG A 45 -6.18 -2.57 1.37
CA ARG A 45 -6.64 -1.21 1.02
C ARG A 45 -7.01 -0.38 2.23
N VAL A 46 -7.53 -1.02 3.27
CA VAL A 46 -8.02 -0.35 4.49
C VAL A 46 -7.39 -1.00 5.71
N LEU A 47 -6.68 -0.21 6.50
CA LEU A 47 -6.10 -0.63 7.77
C LEU A 47 -6.91 -0.04 8.92
N CYS A 48 -7.52 -0.91 9.72
CA CYS A 48 -8.29 -0.51 10.89
C CYS A 48 -7.46 -0.82 12.14
N LEU A 49 -7.02 0.22 12.83
CA LEU A 49 -6.22 0.11 14.04
C LEU A 49 -7.05 0.48 15.27
N GLN A 50 -6.94 -0.32 16.32
CA GLN A 50 -7.50 0.07 17.61
C GLN A 50 -6.85 1.38 18.09
N ASP A 51 -7.65 2.27 18.65
CA ASP A 51 -7.25 3.65 18.95
C ASP A 51 -5.99 3.75 19.81
N GLU A 52 -5.88 2.87 20.82
CA GLU A 52 -4.73 2.85 21.73
C GLU A 52 -3.38 2.63 21.07
N ILE A 53 -3.33 1.91 19.96
CA ILE A 53 -2.10 1.57 19.24
C ILE A 53 -1.95 2.32 17.92
N ALA A 54 -2.93 3.11 17.52
CA ALA A 54 -2.98 3.72 16.19
C ALA A 54 -1.79 4.63 15.92
N ASP A 55 -1.48 5.59 16.80
CA ASP A 55 -0.41 6.55 16.60
C ASP A 55 0.97 5.88 16.53
N HIS A 56 1.24 4.94 17.42
CA HIS A 56 2.50 4.20 17.44
C HIS A 56 2.67 3.34 16.18
N THR A 57 1.62 2.62 15.80
CA THR A 57 1.63 1.76 14.61
C THR A 57 1.81 2.59 13.33
N LEU A 58 1.12 3.72 13.20
CA LEU A 58 1.26 4.62 12.06
C LEU A 58 2.67 5.23 11.97
N LYS A 59 3.27 5.58 13.10
CA LYS A 59 4.65 6.07 13.13
C LYS A 59 5.64 5.02 12.63
N MET A 60 5.52 3.78 13.09
CA MET A 60 6.35 2.67 12.63
C MET A 60 6.12 2.36 11.16
N LEU A 61 4.87 2.36 10.71
CA LEU A 61 4.52 2.11 9.31
C LEU A 61 5.11 3.18 8.38
N ARG A 62 5.03 4.44 8.74
CA ARG A 62 5.64 5.54 7.97
C ARG A 62 7.15 5.39 7.87
N GLY A 63 7.81 5.02 8.97
CA GLY A 63 9.24 4.75 8.99
C GLY A 63 9.62 3.61 8.05
N ALA A 64 8.90 2.51 8.08
CA ALA A 64 9.13 1.37 7.20
C ALA A 64 8.82 1.69 5.73
N MET A 65 7.76 2.44 5.45
CA MET A 65 7.47 2.91 4.09
C MET A 65 8.57 3.82 3.53
N ALA A 66 9.17 4.66 4.36
CA ALA A 66 10.28 5.53 3.96
C ALA A 66 11.53 4.75 3.54
N GLU A 67 11.71 3.54 4.07
CA GLU A 67 12.81 2.63 3.70
C GLU A 67 12.54 1.86 2.40
N CYS A 68 11.29 1.80 1.93
CA CYS A 68 10.94 1.12 0.69
C CYS A 68 11.53 1.85 -0.53
N ARG A 69 12.22 1.10 -1.38
CA ARG A 69 12.82 1.61 -2.61
C ARG A 69 11.93 1.30 -3.81
N MET A 70 11.46 2.35 -4.45
CA MET A 70 10.66 2.24 -5.67
C MET A 70 11.53 2.47 -6.89
N GLY A 71 11.55 1.52 -7.83
CA GLY A 71 12.39 1.65 -9.01
C GLY A 71 12.26 0.50 -10.00
N ASN A 72 13.31 0.29 -10.77
CA ASN A 72 13.36 -0.78 -11.76
C ASN A 72 13.37 -2.16 -11.09
N PRO A 73 12.38 -3.03 -11.36
CA PRO A 73 12.28 -4.35 -10.74
C PRO A 73 13.42 -5.32 -11.13
N GLY A 74 14.19 -5.00 -12.15
CA GLY A 74 15.41 -5.75 -12.50
C GLY A 74 16.58 -5.55 -11.54
N ARG A 75 16.46 -4.62 -10.59
CA ARG A 75 17.48 -4.39 -9.57
C ARG A 75 17.08 -5.09 -8.27
N VAL A 76 18.00 -5.83 -7.68
CA VAL A 76 17.79 -6.53 -6.39
C VAL A 76 17.44 -5.57 -5.24
N THR A 77 17.86 -4.32 -5.35
CA THR A 77 17.62 -3.27 -4.32
C THR A 77 16.23 -2.65 -4.40
N THR A 78 15.42 -2.97 -5.41
CA THR A 78 14.08 -2.42 -5.59
C THR A 78 13.05 -3.25 -4.85
N ASP A 79 12.30 -2.62 -3.96
CA ASP A 79 11.21 -3.27 -3.21
C ASP A 79 9.88 -3.21 -3.97
N ILE A 80 9.61 -2.08 -4.64
CA ILE A 80 8.35 -1.83 -5.34
C ILE A 80 8.64 -1.38 -6.78
N GLY A 81 8.10 -2.14 -7.73
CA GLY A 81 8.19 -1.84 -9.16
C GLY A 81 7.11 -0.85 -9.63
N PRO A 82 7.04 -0.60 -10.94
CA PRO A 82 6.03 0.29 -11.51
C PRO A 82 4.63 -0.36 -11.54
N VAL A 83 3.61 0.47 -11.65
CA VAL A 83 2.25 0.02 -12.00
C VAL A 83 2.18 -0.41 -13.47
N ILE A 84 1.14 -1.17 -13.82
CA ILE A 84 1.05 -1.85 -15.11
C ILE A 84 1.07 -0.91 -16.32
N ASP A 85 0.45 0.26 -16.21
CA ASP A 85 0.34 1.22 -17.30
C ASP A 85 0.14 2.66 -16.81
N SER A 86 0.05 3.59 -17.76
CA SER A 86 -0.16 5.01 -17.48
C SER A 86 -1.56 5.32 -16.93
N GLU A 87 -2.56 4.54 -17.30
CA GLU A 87 -3.93 4.70 -16.77
C GLU A 87 -3.97 4.38 -15.28
N ALA A 88 -3.36 3.28 -14.86
CA ALA A 88 -3.25 2.91 -13.45
C ALA A 88 -2.52 4.00 -12.65
N LYS A 89 -1.44 4.55 -13.19
CA LYS A 89 -0.72 5.67 -12.59
C LYS A 89 -1.60 6.90 -12.39
N VAL A 90 -2.31 7.33 -13.44
CA VAL A 90 -3.21 8.50 -13.40
C VAL A 90 -4.33 8.29 -12.38
N ASN A 91 -4.90 7.10 -12.31
CA ASN A 91 -5.96 6.78 -11.34
C ASN A 91 -5.48 6.89 -9.89
N ILE A 92 -4.28 6.41 -9.59
CA ILE A 92 -3.67 6.53 -8.26
C ILE A 92 -3.36 8.00 -7.94
N GLU A 93 -2.77 8.74 -8.86
CA GLU A 93 -2.48 10.17 -8.68
C GLU A 93 -3.74 10.99 -8.43
N ARG A 94 -4.81 10.69 -9.16
CA ARG A 94 -6.13 11.32 -8.96
C ARG A 94 -6.69 11.01 -7.56
N HIS A 95 -6.58 9.77 -7.10
CA HIS A 95 -7.01 9.40 -5.76
C HIS A 95 -6.24 10.15 -4.69
N ILE A 96 -4.91 10.26 -4.82
CA ILE A 96 -4.06 11.03 -3.91
C ILE A 96 -4.49 12.50 -3.87
N GLN A 97 -4.71 13.13 -5.02
CA GLN A 97 -5.17 14.50 -5.08
C GLN A 97 -6.57 14.69 -4.46
N THR A 98 -7.46 13.74 -4.67
CA THR A 98 -8.78 13.74 -4.03
C THR A 98 -8.67 13.70 -2.50
N MET A 99 -7.80 12.86 -1.97
CA MET A 99 -7.58 12.77 -0.52
C MET A 99 -6.98 14.06 0.05
N ARG A 100 -6.02 14.66 -0.65
CA ARG A 100 -5.44 15.96 -0.25
C ARG A 100 -6.48 17.07 -0.28
N SER A 101 -7.32 17.14 -1.30
CA SER A 101 -8.38 18.14 -1.40
C SER A 101 -9.45 18.01 -0.31
N LYS A 102 -9.64 16.81 0.23
CA LYS A 102 -10.50 16.53 1.39
C LYS A 102 -9.82 16.82 2.73
N GLY A 103 -8.61 17.37 2.74
CA GLY A 103 -7.83 17.63 3.94
C GLY A 103 -7.27 16.39 4.63
N ARG A 104 -7.20 15.26 3.94
CA ARG A 104 -6.62 14.03 4.49
C ARG A 104 -5.10 14.06 4.35
N PRO A 105 -4.34 13.73 5.40
CA PRO A 105 -2.89 13.62 5.30
C PRO A 105 -2.52 12.45 4.38
N VAL A 106 -1.56 12.69 3.49
CA VAL A 106 -1.05 11.68 2.56
C VAL A 106 0.44 11.50 2.79
N PHE A 107 0.87 10.28 3.03
CA PHE A 107 2.27 9.91 3.08
C PHE A 107 2.64 9.12 1.82
N GLN A 108 3.71 9.53 1.15
CA GLN A 108 4.26 8.83 -0.01
C GLN A 108 5.73 8.52 0.22
N ALA A 109 6.14 7.29 -0.13
CA ALA A 109 7.55 6.94 -0.18
C ALA A 109 8.24 7.71 -1.33
N VAL A 110 9.51 8.02 -1.13
CA VAL A 110 10.30 8.77 -2.12
C VAL A 110 10.64 7.84 -3.29
N ARG A 111 10.40 8.32 -4.50
CA ARG A 111 10.79 7.64 -5.74
C ARG A 111 12.27 7.85 -5.99
N GLU A 112 13.02 6.78 -6.21
CA GLU A 112 14.37 6.91 -6.75
C GLU A 112 14.29 7.46 -8.18
N ASN A 113 15.00 8.54 -8.43
CA ASN A 113 15.23 9.01 -9.79
C ASN A 113 16.17 8.01 -10.47
N SER A 114 15.61 7.24 -11.36
CA SER A 114 16.39 6.32 -12.21
C SER A 114 17.15 7.07 -13.28
#